data_8966cda832b83d91e0cda3bfcf22c6fe
#
_entry.id   8966cda832b83d91e0cda3bfcf22c6fe
#
_cell.length_a   1.000
_cell.length_b   1.000
_cell.length_c   1.000
_cell.angle_alpha   90.00
_cell.angle_beta   90.00
_cell.angle_gamma   90.00
#
_symmetry.space_group_name_H-M   'P 1'
#
loop_
_entity.id
_entity.type
_entity.pdbx_description
1 polymer ?
#
loop_
_entity_poly.entity_id
_entity_poly.type
_entity_poly.pdbx_seq_one_letter_code
_entity_poly.pdbx_strand_id
1 'polypeptide(L)'
;SFDQMKDAYGRQAEALIKGGADVLLLETCFDALNVKAALSAIQELGDIPVMISVSVGDRSGRTLTGQTLEAFYTSVRHYPIISFGLNCSLGAAELTPLMEDLGSWCRCAVSCYPNAGLPNEMGGYDQSPEEMGRQVLAMASKGLVNIVGGCCGTTPDHIRAIAKAVKGTKPHAIPQGNNYRILTVSGLEAVAIDVKRNNFTNVGERTNVAGS
;
A
#
# COMPACT_ATOMS: atom_id res chain seq x y z
N SER A 1 -20.05 5.76 -10.72
CA SER A 1 -20.46 4.49 -10.07
C SER A 1 -19.30 3.51 -10.04
N PHE A 2 -19.43 2.44 -9.24
CA PHE A 2 -18.45 1.34 -9.19
C PHE A 2 -18.21 0.75 -10.58
N ASP A 3 -19.25 0.49 -11.34
CA ASP A 3 -19.15 -0.11 -12.68
C ASP A 3 -18.40 0.79 -13.67
N GLN A 4 -18.65 2.09 -13.64
CA GLN A 4 -17.91 3.04 -14.48
C GLN A 4 -16.41 3.06 -14.13
N MET A 5 -16.07 2.98 -12.84
CA MET A 5 -14.69 2.93 -12.38
C MET A 5 -14.03 1.62 -12.79
N LYS A 6 -14.72 0.50 -12.58
CA LYS A 6 -14.29 -0.83 -13.02
C LYS A 6 -14.02 -0.88 -14.52
N ASP A 7 -14.91 -0.36 -15.35
CA ASP A 7 -14.73 -0.28 -16.80
C ASP A 7 -13.49 0.56 -17.18
N ALA A 8 -13.30 1.72 -16.55
CA ALA A 8 -12.15 2.58 -16.82
C ALA A 8 -10.82 1.89 -16.48
N TYR A 9 -10.72 1.26 -15.30
CA TYR A 9 -9.54 0.50 -14.89
C TYR A 9 -9.33 -0.73 -15.79
N GLY A 10 -10.40 -1.43 -16.18
CA GLY A 10 -10.34 -2.59 -17.06
C GLY A 10 -9.71 -2.27 -18.40
N ARG A 11 -10.15 -1.20 -19.05
CA ARG A 11 -9.57 -0.74 -20.33
C ARG A 11 -8.10 -0.39 -20.22
N GLN A 12 -7.69 0.29 -19.14
CA GLN A 12 -6.29 0.63 -18.92
C GLN A 12 -5.45 -0.63 -18.64
N ALA A 13 -5.91 -1.52 -17.76
CA ALA A 13 -5.24 -2.75 -17.45
C ALA A 13 -5.06 -3.66 -18.69
N GLU A 14 -6.12 -3.82 -19.50
CA GLU A 14 -6.06 -4.58 -20.74
C GLU A 14 -5.01 -4.01 -21.71
N ALA A 15 -4.95 -2.69 -21.86
CA ALA A 15 -3.96 -2.04 -22.73
C ALA A 15 -2.53 -2.25 -22.22
N LEU A 16 -2.29 -2.17 -20.90
CA LEU A 16 -0.99 -2.44 -20.30
C LEU A 16 -0.56 -3.88 -20.49
N ILE A 17 -1.46 -4.84 -20.27
CA ILE A 17 -1.19 -6.27 -20.48
C ILE A 17 -0.86 -6.55 -21.96
N LYS A 18 -1.65 -6.01 -22.89
CA LYS A 18 -1.38 -6.10 -24.34
C LYS A 18 -0.05 -5.45 -24.73
N GLY A 19 0.36 -4.41 -24.00
CA GLY A 19 1.65 -3.75 -24.16
C GLY A 19 2.84 -4.53 -23.59
N GLY A 20 2.61 -5.66 -22.92
CA GLY A 20 3.65 -6.55 -22.38
C GLY A 20 3.99 -6.27 -20.92
N ALA A 21 3.10 -5.68 -20.13
CA ALA A 21 3.31 -5.53 -18.70
C ALA A 21 3.22 -6.90 -17.99
N ASP A 22 4.25 -7.22 -17.18
CA ASP A 22 4.31 -8.46 -16.38
C ASP A 22 3.64 -8.31 -15.02
N VAL A 23 3.48 -7.08 -14.53
CA VAL A 23 2.89 -6.74 -13.23
C VAL A 23 2.09 -5.46 -13.37
N LEU A 24 0.96 -5.36 -12.70
CA LEU A 24 0.19 -4.11 -12.59
C LEU A 24 0.36 -3.50 -11.21
N LEU A 25 0.65 -2.19 -11.15
CA LEU A 25 0.75 -1.42 -9.91
C LEU A 25 -0.43 -0.44 -9.82
N LEU A 26 -1.28 -0.63 -8.81
CA LEU A 26 -2.26 0.38 -8.39
C LEU A 26 -1.55 1.33 -7.42
N GLU A 27 -1.19 2.51 -7.92
CA GLU A 27 -0.33 3.45 -7.20
C GLU A 27 -1.09 4.70 -6.74
N THR A 28 -0.64 5.26 -5.62
CA THR A 28 -1.21 6.48 -5.00
C THR A 28 -2.69 6.32 -4.65
N CYS A 29 -3.04 5.14 -4.14
CA CYS A 29 -4.40 4.81 -3.77
C CYS A 29 -4.75 5.43 -2.41
N PHE A 30 -5.91 6.07 -2.31
CA PHE A 30 -6.43 6.64 -1.05
C PHE A 30 -7.89 6.26 -0.77
N ASP A 31 -8.50 5.48 -1.66
CA ASP A 31 -9.88 5.00 -1.55
C ASP A 31 -9.93 3.51 -1.88
N ALA A 32 -10.28 2.70 -0.87
CA ALA A 32 -10.35 1.25 -1.02
C ALA A 32 -11.44 0.80 -2.00
N LEU A 33 -12.53 1.57 -2.18
CA LEU A 33 -13.58 1.21 -3.13
C LEU A 33 -13.10 1.34 -4.57
N ASN A 34 -12.31 2.38 -4.88
CA ASN A 34 -11.65 2.53 -6.18
C ASN A 34 -10.70 1.37 -6.46
N VAL A 35 -9.89 0.98 -5.46
CA VAL A 35 -8.97 -0.17 -5.59
C VAL A 35 -9.75 -1.47 -5.81
N LYS A 36 -10.86 -1.69 -5.12
CA LYS A 36 -11.72 -2.87 -5.35
C LYS A 36 -12.29 -2.90 -6.77
N ALA A 37 -12.69 -1.75 -7.32
CA ALA A 37 -13.15 -1.69 -8.69
C ALA A 37 -12.04 -2.07 -9.69
N ALA A 38 -10.81 -1.57 -9.48
CA ALA A 38 -9.64 -1.93 -10.27
C ALA A 38 -9.30 -3.41 -10.15
N LEU A 39 -9.22 -3.96 -8.93
CA LEU A 39 -8.93 -5.37 -8.69
C LEU A 39 -9.98 -6.29 -9.31
N SER A 40 -11.27 -5.93 -9.20
CA SER A 40 -12.35 -6.68 -9.86
C SER A 40 -12.21 -6.71 -11.38
N ALA A 41 -11.83 -5.58 -11.99
CA ALA A 41 -11.59 -5.51 -13.41
C ALA A 41 -10.38 -6.35 -13.85
N ILE A 42 -9.26 -6.25 -13.10
CA ILE A 42 -8.03 -6.98 -13.41
C ILE A 42 -8.25 -8.48 -13.30
N GLN A 43 -9.00 -8.95 -12.30
CA GLN A 43 -9.30 -10.37 -12.10
C GLN A 43 -10.07 -10.97 -13.27
N GLU A 44 -10.88 -10.19 -13.99
CA GLU A 44 -11.58 -10.63 -15.19
C GLU A 44 -10.66 -10.76 -16.42
N LEU A 45 -9.48 -10.13 -16.38
CA LEU A 45 -8.50 -10.16 -17.47
C LEU A 45 -7.50 -11.33 -17.38
N GLY A 46 -7.43 -12.01 -16.22
CA GLY A 46 -6.55 -13.16 -15.98
C GLY A 46 -5.66 -13.02 -14.75
N ASP A 47 -4.68 -13.93 -14.65
CA ASP A 47 -3.80 -14.07 -13.47
C ASP A 47 -2.56 -13.18 -13.54
N ILE A 48 -2.72 -11.89 -13.81
CA ILE A 48 -1.60 -10.96 -13.76
C ILE A 48 -1.30 -10.55 -12.31
N PRO A 49 -0.02 -10.54 -11.87
CA PRO A 49 0.35 -10.10 -10.54
C PRO A 49 0.00 -8.62 -10.31
N VAL A 50 -0.55 -8.31 -9.13
CA VAL A 50 -0.93 -6.94 -8.77
C VAL A 50 -0.17 -6.48 -7.53
N MET A 51 0.32 -5.26 -7.58
CA MET A 51 0.88 -4.51 -6.46
C MET A 51 -0.07 -3.37 -6.10
N ILE A 52 -0.14 -3.03 -4.81
CA ILE A 52 -0.93 -1.89 -4.31
C ILE A 52 -0.01 -0.96 -3.52
N SER A 53 -0.06 0.32 -3.84
CA SER A 53 0.64 1.37 -3.10
C SER A 53 -0.33 2.47 -2.68
N VAL A 54 -0.44 2.68 -1.37
CA VAL A 54 -1.39 3.60 -0.75
C VAL A 54 -0.70 4.93 -0.45
N SER A 55 -1.43 6.02 -0.61
CA SER A 55 -1.02 7.35 -0.19
C SER A 55 -1.81 7.75 1.07
N VAL A 56 -1.10 8.14 2.12
CA VAL A 56 -1.69 8.65 3.36
C VAL A 56 -1.91 10.15 3.29
N GLY A 57 -2.86 10.68 4.06
CA GLY A 57 -3.13 12.11 4.09
C GLY A 57 -2.05 12.90 4.84
N ASP A 58 -1.53 12.31 5.91
CA ASP A 58 -0.53 12.91 6.79
C ASP A 58 0.18 11.84 7.65
N ARG A 59 0.92 12.28 8.66
CA ARG A 59 1.64 11.40 9.61
C ARG A 59 0.73 10.54 10.50
N SER A 60 -0.58 10.75 10.49
CA SER A 60 -1.53 9.88 11.22
C SER A 60 -1.66 8.49 10.60
N GLY A 61 -1.19 8.31 9.37
CA GLY A 61 -1.27 7.04 8.64
C GLY A 61 -2.68 6.71 8.13
N ARG A 62 -3.57 7.71 8.08
CA ARG A 62 -4.90 7.55 7.49
C ARG A 62 -4.92 8.00 6.03
N THR A 63 -5.71 7.33 5.23
CA THR A 63 -6.02 7.77 3.86
C THR A 63 -6.89 9.02 3.88
N LEU A 64 -7.04 9.69 2.74
CA LEU A 64 -7.95 10.85 2.62
C LEU A 64 -9.41 10.51 2.94
N THR A 65 -9.82 9.26 2.80
CA THR A 65 -11.16 8.77 3.19
C THR A 65 -11.26 8.42 4.68
N GLY A 66 -10.19 8.64 5.45
CA GLY A 66 -10.14 8.42 6.90
C GLY A 66 -9.84 6.99 7.33
N GLN A 67 -9.63 6.06 6.40
CA GLN A 67 -9.38 4.65 6.67
C GLN A 67 -7.93 4.43 7.15
N THR A 68 -7.73 3.56 8.15
CA THR A 68 -6.39 3.12 8.55
C THR A 68 -5.78 2.21 7.49
N LEU A 69 -4.44 2.10 7.46
CA LEU A 69 -3.73 1.22 6.52
C LEU A 69 -4.10 -0.25 6.71
N GLU A 70 -4.24 -0.70 7.95
CA GLU A 70 -4.65 -2.08 8.25
C GLU A 70 -6.09 -2.35 7.79
N ALA A 71 -7.01 -1.40 7.97
CA ALA A 71 -8.38 -1.52 7.46
C ALA A 71 -8.42 -1.54 5.93
N PHE A 72 -7.61 -0.71 5.28
CA PHE A 72 -7.47 -0.70 3.82
C PHE A 72 -6.96 -2.06 3.32
N TYR A 73 -5.83 -2.54 3.87
CA TYR A 73 -5.28 -3.86 3.53
C TYR A 73 -6.28 -4.98 3.76
N THR A 74 -6.94 -5.00 4.92
CA THR A 74 -7.94 -6.01 5.26
C THR A 74 -9.07 -6.06 4.23
N SER A 75 -9.46 -4.91 3.68
CA SER A 75 -10.53 -4.82 2.69
C SER A 75 -10.16 -5.34 1.29
N VAL A 76 -8.85 -5.50 0.99
CA VAL A 76 -8.35 -5.92 -0.32
C VAL A 76 -7.49 -7.18 -0.30
N ARG A 77 -7.02 -7.65 0.86
CA ARG A 77 -6.10 -8.78 1.00
C ARG A 77 -6.64 -10.15 0.54
N HIS A 78 -7.93 -10.24 0.26
CA HIS A 78 -8.52 -11.44 -0.32
C HIS A 78 -8.24 -11.59 -1.82
N TYR A 79 -7.80 -10.54 -2.49
CA TYR A 79 -7.25 -10.59 -3.83
C TYR A 79 -5.79 -11.10 -3.82
N PRO A 80 -5.32 -11.76 -4.89
CA PRO A 80 -3.97 -12.30 -4.99
C PRO A 80 -2.93 -11.19 -5.27
N ILE A 81 -2.77 -10.26 -4.33
CA ILE A 81 -1.78 -9.19 -4.42
C ILE A 81 -0.41 -9.67 -3.99
N ILE A 82 0.64 -9.29 -4.73
CA ILE A 82 2.02 -9.68 -4.44
C ILE A 82 2.76 -8.68 -3.56
N SER A 83 2.29 -7.42 -3.51
CA SER A 83 2.87 -6.37 -2.67
C SER A 83 1.81 -5.38 -2.22
N PHE A 84 1.97 -4.90 -0.98
CA PHE A 84 1.22 -3.79 -0.41
C PHE A 84 2.19 -2.81 0.25
N GLY A 85 2.00 -1.52 0.04
CA GLY A 85 2.94 -0.53 0.59
C GLY A 85 2.45 0.90 0.50
N LEU A 86 3.40 1.82 0.66
CA LEU A 86 3.14 3.26 0.69
C LEU A 86 3.93 4.00 -0.37
N ASN A 87 3.35 5.06 -0.91
CA ASN A 87 4.07 6.04 -1.72
C ASN A 87 3.54 7.44 -1.51
N CYS A 88 4.33 8.42 -1.92
CA CYS A 88 3.94 9.84 -1.96
C CYS A 88 3.65 10.45 -0.57
N SER A 89 3.12 11.64 -0.55
CA SER A 89 2.73 12.51 0.59
C SER A 89 3.88 12.90 1.52
N LEU A 90 4.73 11.94 1.90
CA LEU A 90 5.77 12.09 2.92
C LEU A 90 7.13 11.64 2.39
N GLY A 91 8.19 12.06 3.06
CA GLY A 91 9.55 11.57 2.84
C GLY A 91 9.81 10.22 3.55
N ALA A 92 10.98 9.63 3.31
CA ALA A 92 11.32 8.31 3.86
C ALA A 92 11.38 8.30 5.39
N ALA A 93 11.84 9.38 6.00
CA ALA A 93 11.92 9.50 7.46
C ALA A 93 10.52 9.48 8.10
N GLU A 94 9.56 10.22 7.53
CA GLU A 94 8.19 10.30 8.01
C GLU A 94 7.39 9.02 7.75
N LEU A 95 7.68 8.31 6.65
CA LEU A 95 7.02 7.02 6.34
C LEU A 95 7.53 5.88 7.21
N THR A 96 8.75 5.95 7.77
CA THR A 96 9.36 4.85 8.53
C THR A 96 8.47 4.31 9.66
N PRO A 97 7.85 5.13 10.53
CA PRO A 97 6.96 4.62 11.58
C PRO A 97 5.73 3.87 11.03
N LEU A 98 5.18 4.34 9.90
CA LEU A 98 4.05 3.69 9.26
C LEU A 98 4.46 2.35 8.62
N MET A 99 5.70 2.25 8.10
CA MET A 99 6.25 1.01 7.58
C MET A 99 6.53 -0.01 8.69
N GLU A 100 6.93 0.43 9.89
CA GLU A 100 7.08 -0.43 11.08
C GLU A 100 5.73 -1.06 11.47
N ASP A 101 4.69 -0.26 11.53
CA ASP A 101 3.33 -0.74 11.80
C ASP A 101 2.85 -1.71 10.70
N LEU A 102 2.95 -1.30 9.44
CA LEU A 102 2.53 -2.09 8.28
C LEU A 102 3.23 -3.47 8.24
N GLY A 103 4.54 -3.52 8.49
CA GLY A 103 5.31 -4.75 8.51
C GLY A 103 4.84 -5.77 9.56
N SER A 104 4.18 -5.32 10.61
CA SER A 104 3.72 -6.20 11.69
C SER A 104 2.52 -7.08 11.30
N TRP A 105 1.67 -6.61 10.40
CA TRP A 105 0.43 -7.29 10.02
C TRP A 105 0.31 -7.62 8.52
N CYS A 106 1.09 -7.01 7.63
CA CYS A 106 1.08 -7.28 6.20
C CYS A 106 1.57 -8.71 5.89
N ARG A 107 0.88 -9.41 4.99
CA ARG A 107 1.16 -10.83 4.64
C ARG A 107 1.66 -11.02 3.21
N CYS A 108 2.03 -9.93 2.54
CA CYS A 108 2.70 -9.96 1.23
C CYS A 108 3.96 -9.10 1.29
N ALA A 109 4.68 -8.99 0.18
CA ALA A 109 5.86 -8.11 0.13
C ALA A 109 5.47 -6.66 0.43
N VAL A 110 6.37 -5.94 1.10
CA VAL A 110 6.16 -4.56 1.51
C VAL A 110 6.96 -3.62 0.61
N SER A 111 6.28 -2.62 0.03
CA SER A 111 6.88 -1.61 -0.85
C SER A 111 6.83 -0.20 -0.26
N CYS A 112 7.85 0.62 -0.55
CA CYS A 112 7.86 2.03 -0.16
C CYS A 112 8.50 2.90 -1.23
N TYR A 113 7.76 3.92 -1.69
CA TYR A 113 8.21 4.90 -2.69
C TYR A 113 7.99 6.32 -2.12
N PRO A 114 8.89 6.80 -1.25
CA PRO A 114 8.77 8.11 -0.63
C PRO A 114 9.01 9.24 -1.63
N ASN A 115 8.56 10.45 -1.27
CA ASN A 115 8.99 11.66 -1.96
C ASN A 115 10.45 11.99 -1.62
N ALA A 116 11.10 12.81 -2.45
CA ALA A 116 12.42 13.38 -2.16
C ALA A 116 12.32 14.48 -1.08
N GLY A 117 11.91 14.10 0.14
CA GLY A 117 11.59 14.97 1.25
C GLY A 117 10.14 15.51 1.20
N LEU A 118 9.92 16.62 1.91
CA LEU A 118 8.65 17.35 1.86
C LEU A 118 8.74 18.47 0.82
N PRO A 119 7.61 18.88 0.21
CA PRO A 119 7.63 20.00 -0.72
C PRO A 119 8.02 21.29 -0.01
N ASN A 120 8.85 22.12 -0.66
CA ASN A 120 9.21 23.46 -0.20
C ASN A 120 8.05 24.45 -0.48
N GLU A 121 8.21 25.73 -0.07
CA GLU A 121 7.19 26.77 -0.23
C GLU A 121 6.79 27.01 -1.71
N MET A 122 7.65 26.67 -2.65
CA MET A 122 7.39 26.76 -4.10
C MET A 122 6.83 25.46 -4.71
N GLY A 123 6.57 24.44 -3.87
CA GLY A 123 6.10 23.11 -4.29
C GLY A 123 7.19 22.21 -4.91
N GLY A 124 8.47 22.63 -4.84
CA GLY A 124 9.62 21.83 -5.27
C GLY A 124 10.09 20.87 -4.18
N TYR A 125 11.03 20.00 -4.54
CA TYR A 125 11.63 19.02 -3.64
C TYR A 125 13.14 19.19 -3.63
N ASP A 126 13.74 19.38 -2.45
CA ASP A 126 15.15 19.79 -2.30
C ASP A 126 16.02 18.69 -1.65
N GLN A 127 15.45 17.53 -1.30
CA GLN A 127 16.24 16.44 -0.72
C GLN A 127 17.23 15.90 -1.75
N SER A 128 18.50 15.77 -1.35
CA SER A 128 19.52 15.22 -2.24
C SER A 128 19.39 13.69 -2.41
N PRO A 129 19.93 13.14 -3.53
CA PRO A 129 20.00 11.69 -3.73
C PRO A 129 20.69 10.93 -2.59
N GLU A 130 21.77 11.50 -2.06
CA GLU A 130 22.55 10.88 -0.97
C GLU A 130 21.77 10.84 0.33
N GLU A 131 21.04 11.89 0.63
CA GLU A 131 20.21 11.97 1.82
C GLU A 131 19.03 10.98 1.74
N MET A 132 18.33 10.96 0.62
CA MET A 132 17.24 10.00 0.38
C MET A 132 17.77 8.56 0.46
N GLY A 133 18.91 8.26 -0.15
CA GLY A 133 19.56 6.96 -0.06
C GLY A 133 19.87 6.54 1.37
N ARG A 134 20.35 7.46 2.23
CA ARG A 134 20.62 7.19 3.66
C ARG A 134 19.33 6.90 4.44
N GLN A 135 18.26 7.65 4.19
CA GLN A 135 16.98 7.47 4.89
C GLN A 135 16.32 6.16 4.48
N VAL A 136 16.33 5.80 3.19
CA VAL A 136 15.80 4.52 2.71
C VAL A 136 16.66 3.36 3.21
N LEU A 137 17.99 3.50 3.30
CA LEU A 137 18.87 2.50 3.92
C LEU A 137 18.51 2.28 5.39
N ALA A 138 18.22 3.33 6.16
CA ALA A 138 17.84 3.20 7.56
C ALA A 138 16.55 2.37 7.72
N MET A 139 15.57 2.57 6.84
CA MET A 139 14.34 1.77 6.76
C MET A 139 14.64 0.32 6.37
N ALA A 140 15.42 0.09 5.32
CA ALA A 140 15.79 -1.24 4.83
C ALA A 140 16.64 -2.02 5.85
N SER A 141 17.53 -1.35 6.58
CA SER A 141 18.38 -1.97 7.62
C SER A 141 17.57 -2.49 8.82
N LYS A 142 16.40 -1.92 9.06
CA LYS A 142 15.43 -2.43 10.05
C LYS A 142 14.62 -3.61 9.51
N GLY A 143 14.81 -4.02 8.26
CA GLY A 143 14.05 -5.10 7.63
C GLY A 143 12.58 -4.74 7.38
N LEU A 144 12.26 -3.51 7.04
CA LEU A 144 10.87 -3.03 6.89
C LEU A 144 10.34 -3.11 5.46
N VAL A 145 11.19 -3.33 4.46
CA VAL A 145 10.82 -3.26 3.05
C VAL A 145 11.38 -4.41 2.23
N ASN A 146 10.67 -4.78 1.17
CA ASN A 146 11.10 -5.72 0.14
C ASN A 146 11.37 -4.98 -1.18
N ILE A 147 10.62 -3.92 -1.45
CA ILE A 147 10.68 -3.15 -2.70
C ILE A 147 10.80 -1.67 -2.32
N VAL A 148 11.75 -0.98 -2.93
CA VAL A 148 11.98 0.44 -2.69
C VAL A 148 12.11 1.21 -4.00
N GLY A 149 11.75 2.47 -3.97
CA GLY A 149 11.83 3.38 -5.10
C GLY A 149 11.69 4.82 -4.63
N GLY A 150 11.08 5.64 -5.45
CA GLY A 150 10.79 7.03 -5.13
C GLY A 150 9.55 7.53 -5.85
N CYS A 151 8.96 8.63 -5.34
CA CYS A 151 7.79 9.30 -5.89
C CYS A 151 8.16 10.75 -6.23
N CYS A 152 7.38 11.72 -5.78
CA CYS A 152 7.55 13.12 -6.15
C CYS A 152 8.97 13.65 -5.85
N GLY A 153 9.52 14.40 -6.78
CA GLY A 153 10.86 15.00 -6.68
C GLY A 153 12.02 14.04 -6.92
N THR A 154 11.78 12.73 -7.09
CA THR A 154 12.88 11.78 -7.36
C THR A 154 13.33 11.83 -8.82
N THR A 155 14.64 11.72 -9.00
CA THR A 155 15.32 11.68 -10.28
C THR A 155 16.04 10.35 -10.45
N PRO A 156 16.58 10.03 -11.64
CA PRO A 156 17.43 8.84 -11.81
C PRO A 156 18.59 8.75 -10.82
N ASP A 157 19.14 9.89 -10.38
CA ASP A 157 20.23 9.92 -9.40
C ASP A 157 19.76 9.50 -8.01
N HIS A 158 18.55 9.88 -7.61
CA HIS A 158 17.92 9.38 -6.37
C HIS A 158 17.76 7.87 -6.41
N ILE A 159 17.21 7.33 -7.50
CA ILE A 159 17.03 5.88 -7.66
C ILE A 159 18.37 5.14 -7.63
N ARG A 160 19.41 5.70 -8.26
CA ARG A 160 20.77 5.14 -8.24
C ARG A 160 21.35 5.13 -6.81
N ALA A 161 21.16 6.23 -6.07
CA ALA A 161 21.61 6.35 -4.69
C ALA A 161 20.90 5.34 -3.78
N ILE A 162 19.57 5.22 -3.90
CA ILE A 162 18.77 4.21 -3.17
C ILE A 162 19.27 2.81 -3.49
N ALA A 163 19.35 2.44 -4.76
CA ALA A 163 19.76 1.10 -5.19
C ALA A 163 21.16 0.73 -4.67
N LYS A 164 22.09 1.71 -4.70
CA LYS A 164 23.45 1.54 -4.13
C LYS A 164 23.41 1.35 -2.62
N ALA A 165 22.61 2.15 -1.92
CA ALA A 165 22.54 2.14 -0.46
C ALA A 165 21.94 0.83 0.10
N VAL A 166 20.86 0.33 -0.50
CA VAL A 166 20.16 -0.88 -0.01
C VAL A 166 20.80 -2.19 -0.47
N LYS A 167 21.83 -2.13 -1.30
CA LYS A 167 22.48 -3.33 -1.83
C LYS A 167 23.01 -4.22 -0.70
N GLY A 168 22.53 -5.47 -0.65
CA GLY A 168 22.95 -6.44 0.35
C GLY A 168 22.21 -6.33 1.69
N THR A 169 21.25 -5.42 1.86
CA THR A 169 20.38 -5.41 3.03
C THR A 169 19.43 -6.61 2.99
N LYS A 170 19.06 -7.10 4.17
CA LYS A 170 18.09 -8.19 4.29
C LYS A 170 16.67 -7.65 4.08
N PRO A 171 15.88 -8.25 3.18
CA PRO A 171 14.50 -7.82 2.96
C PRO A 171 13.61 -8.08 4.16
N HIS A 172 12.44 -7.43 4.21
CA HIS A 172 11.40 -7.70 5.20
C HIS A 172 11.00 -9.17 5.21
N ALA A 173 10.95 -9.75 6.41
CA ALA A 173 10.49 -11.12 6.60
C ALA A 173 8.95 -11.16 6.63
N ILE A 174 8.35 -11.61 5.54
CA ILE A 174 6.89 -11.71 5.44
C ILE A 174 6.39 -12.68 6.51
N PRO A 175 5.48 -12.25 7.41
CA PRO A 175 4.94 -13.11 8.45
C PRO A 175 4.22 -14.32 7.85
N GLN A 176 4.64 -15.53 8.25
CA GLN A 176 4.10 -16.79 7.76
C GLN A 176 2.92 -17.26 8.63
N GLY A 177 2.02 -18.01 7.99
CA GLY A 177 0.91 -18.69 8.65
C GLY A 177 -0.40 -17.91 8.65
N ASN A 178 -1.48 -18.64 8.48
CA ASN A 178 -2.85 -18.16 8.64
C ASN A 178 -3.35 -18.48 10.04
N ASN A 179 -3.72 -17.48 10.81
CA ASN A 179 -4.44 -17.70 12.04
C ASN A 179 -5.94 -17.79 11.75
N TYR A 180 -6.41 -18.97 11.37
CA TYR A 180 -7.84 -19.25 11.08
C TYR A 180 -8.79 -18.98 12.25
N ARG A 181 -8.25 -18.66 13.44
CA ARG A 181 -9.03 -18.29 14.62
C ARG A 181 -9.43 -16.83 14.62
N ILE A 182 -8.75 -16.01 13.84
CA ILE A 182 -8.97 -14.57 13.80
C ILE A 182 -9.76 -14.23 12.53
N LEU A 183 -11.02 -13.87 12.72
CA LEU A 183 -11.80 -13.18 11.69
C LEU A 183 -11.45 -11.69 11.77
N THR A 184 -11.05 -11.12 10.64
CA THR A 184 -10.79 -9.67 10.57
C THR A 184 -11.80 -9.04 9.61
N VAL A 185 -12.48 -8.02 10.09
CA VAL A 185 -13.40 -7.17 9.31
C VAL A 185 -12.88 -5.73 9.30
N SER A 186 -13.28 -4.92 8.35
CA SER A 186 -12.83 -3.54 8.23
C SER A 186 -13.92 -2.57 7.82
N GLY A 187 -13.91 -1.41 8.45
CA GLY A 187 -14.58 -0.18 8.04
C GLY A 187 -13.53 0.91 7.90
N LEU A 188 -13.61 1.97 8.71
CA LEU A 188 -12.51 2.93 8.88
C LEU A 188 -11.34 2.32 9.67
N GLU A 189 -11.64 1.40 10.57
CA GLU A 189 -10.70 0.64 11.38
C GLU A 189 -10.78 -0.85 11.02
N ALA A 190 -9.67 -1.58 11.23
CA ALA A 190 -9.66 -3.03 11.22
C ALA A 190 -10.07 -3.57 12.59
N VAL A 191 -10.92 -4.59 12.62
CA VAL A 191 -11.33 -5.28 13.84
C VAL A 191 -11.02 -6.76 13.74
N ALA A 192 -10.16 -7.24 14.63
CA ALA A 192 -9.80 -8.64 14.74
C ALA A 192 -10.67 -9.33 15.80
N ILE A 193 -11.37 -10.39 15.42
CA ILE A 193 -12.26 -11.17 16.26
C ILE A 193 -11.68 -12.56 16.47
N ASP A 194 -11.22 -12.87 17.68
CA ASP A 194 -10.81 -14.23 18.03
C ASP A 194 -12.05 -15.06 18.36
N VAL A 195 -12.50 -15.89 17.41
CA VAL A 195 -13.73 -16.69 17.53
C VAL A 195 -13.74 -17.70 18.69
N LYS A 196 -12.59 -17.93 19.34
CA LYS A 196 -12.48 -18.81 20.51
C LYS A 196 -12.50 -18.04 21.84
N ARG A 197 -12.13 -16.75 21.81
CA ARG A 197 -12.01 -15.91 23.02
C ARG A 197 -13.15 -14.91 23.15
N ASN A 198 -13.69 -14.45 22.02
CA ASN A 198 -14.83 -13.53 22.01
C ASN A 198 -16.13 -14.32 22.12
N ASN A 199 -16.90 -14.08 23.18
CA ASN A 199 -18.21 -14.73 23.37
C ASN A 199 -19.25 -14.17 22.39
N PHE A 200 -19.24 -12.85 22.17
CA PHE A 200 -20.15 -12.15 21.28
C PHE A 200 -19.49 -10.89 20.73
N THR A 201 -19.65 -10.67 19.43
CA THR A 201 -19.18 -9.45 18.77
C THR A 201 -20.32 -8.88 17.95
N ASN A 202 -20.74 -7.66 18.26
CA ASN A 202 -21.76 -6.95 17.49
C ASN A 202 -21.09 -6.27 16.30
N VAL A 203 -21.52 -6.62 15.09
CA VAL A 203 -21.04 -6.01 13.83
C VAL A 203 -22.21 -5.29 13.18
N GLY A 204 -22.11 -3.96 13.03
CA GLY A 204 -23.09 -3.16 12.31
C GLY A 204 -23.04 -3.46 10.80
N GLU A 205 -24.14 -3.96 10.26
CA GLU A 205 -24.30 -4.17 8.84
C GLU A 205 -24.78 -2.85 8.20
N ARG A 206 -24.21 -2.46 7.07
CA ARG A 206 -24.50 -1.20 6.37
C ARG A 206 -24.87 -1.36 4.90
N THR A 207 -25.32 -2.53 4.51
CA THR A 207 -25.79 -2.79 3.15
C THR A 207 -27.25 -2.37 2.95
N ASN A 208 -27.98 -2.13 4.02
CA ASN A 208 -29.37 -1.65 3.96
C ASN A 208 -29.41 -0.11 3.80
N VAL A 209 -29.65 0.34 2.57
CA VAL A 209 -29.70 1.77 2.22
C VAL A 209 -30.84 2.53 2.89
N ALA A 210 -31.90 1.85 3.29
CA ALA A 210 -33.13 2.48 3.84
C ALA A 210 -33.24 2.45 5.36
N GLY A 211 -32.38 1.75 6.07
CA GLY A 211 -32.58 1.47 7.50
C GLY A 211 -31.34 1.53 8.40
N SER A 212 -30.20 1.98 7.88
CA SER A 212 -28.97 2.08 8.68
C SER A 212 -28.43 3.50 8.77
#